data_09934bfdc9aab644dd55e84139895594
#
_entry.id   09934bfdc9aab644dd55e84139895594
#
_cell.length_a   1.000
_cell.length_b   1.000
_cell.length_c   1.000
_cell.angle_alpha   90.00
_cell.angle_beta   90.00
_cell.angle_gamma   90.00
#
_symmetry.space_group_name_H-M   'P 1'
#
loop_
_entity.id
_entity.type
_entity.pdbx_description
1 polymer ?
#
loop_
_entity_poly.entity_id
_entity_poly.type
_entity_poly.pdbx_seq_one_letter_code
_entity_poly.pdbx_strand_id
1 'polypeptide(L)'
;EIRPTLMKKQMDKEVDKHEGIGNFYQCLVHAAHQFKIEENGEHYIIAGWPWFKCRARDMLVAMPGLTLNIGENKLFESYMETFAKAMRDFMNNRKLSVNIYEIDKPDVPLWATWCIQQYAKLVSGKECYAKYGTLLNEIMSYVLAGKHPNLFVHDNGLVYSSGHEKAITWMNSTIDGKPIVPRSGYIVEFNALWYNAICYTLKLAGQ
;
A
#
# COMPACT_ATOMS: atom_id res chain seq x y z
N GLU A 1 -12.06 0.41 19.13
CA GLU A 1 -13.34 1.10 18.82
C GLU A 1 -13.03 2.52 18.39
N ILE A 2 -13.20 2.82 17.09
CA ILE A 2 -13.09 4.18 16.60
C ILE A 2 -14.33 4.93 17.08
N ARG A 3 -14.12 5.88 17.97
CA ARG A 3 -15.24 6.59 18.61
C ARG A 3 -16.01 7.43 17.56
N PRO A 4 -17.32 7.21 17.39
CA PRO A 4 -18.16 7.99 16.49
C PRO A 4 -18.04 9.51 16.68
N THR A 5 -17.69 9.95 17.88
CA THR A 5 -17.49 11.36 18.27
C THR A 5 -16.25 12.00 17.60
N LEU A 6 -15.19 11.22 17.32
CA LEU A 6 -14.01 11.73 16.61
C LEU A 6 -14.29 11.91 15.12
N MET A 7 -15.03 10.98 14.52
CA MET A 7 -15.49 11.12 13.13
C MET A 7 -16.39 12.34 12.95
N LYS A 8 -17.34 12.55 13.86
CA LYS A 8 -18.23 13.71 13.80
C LYS A 8 -17.45 15.03 13.92
N LYS A 9 -16.48 15.13 14.85
CA LYS A 9 -15.62 16.32 14.98
C LYS A 9 -14.73 16.57 13.77
N GLN A 10 -14.23 15.51 13.10
CA GLN A 10 -13.47 15.65 11.86
C GLN A 10 -14.38 16.07 10.70
N MET A 11 -15.56 15.45 10.57
CA MET A 11 -16.55 15.83 9.58
C MET A 11 -17.00 17.29 9.76
N ASP A 12 -17.34 17.71 10.98
CA ASP A 12 -17.76 19.07 11.27
C ASP A 12 -16.66 20.10 10.92
N LYS A 13 -15.38 19.79 11.23
CA LYS A 13 -14.24 20.65 10.83
C LYS A 13 -13.99 20.73 9.33
N GLU A 14 -14.27 19.67 8.57
CA GLU A 14 -14.12 19.67 7.12
C GLU A 14 -15.33 20.35 6.44
N VAL A 15 -16.53 20.20 6.98
CA VAL A 15 -17.72 20.91 6.53
C VAL A 15 -17.57 22.43 6.71
N ASP A 16 -17.04 22.86 7.87
CA ASP A 16 -16.80 24.29 8.15
C ASP A 16 -15.74 24.93 7.24
N LYS A 17 -14.79 24.13 6.72
CA LYS A 17 -13.80 24.60 5.74
C LYS A 17 -14.35 24.77 4.32
N HIS A 18 -15.47 24.16 4.02
CA HIS A 18 -16.04 24.08 2.69
C HIS A 18 -17.49 24.57 2.66
N GLU A 19 -17.71 25.81 3.11
CA GLU A 19 -19.00 26.50 2.88
C GLU A 19 -19.34 26.45 1.38
N GLY A 20 -20.37 25.68 1.02
CA GLY A 20 -20.82 25.51 -0.34
C GLY A 20 -20.36 24.20 -1.02
N ILE A 21 -20.55 23.06 -0.36
CA ILE A 21 -20.40 21.73 -1.00
C ILE A 21 -21.40 21.63 -2.17
N GLY A 22 -21.01 22.16 -3.31
CA GLY A 22 -21.86 22.22 -4.50
C GLY A 22 -21.27 21.45 -5.69
N ASN A 23 -20.07 20.88 -5.60
CA ASN A 23 -19.47 20.19 -6.72
C ASN A 23 -19.01 18.77 -6.38
N PHE A 24 -18.98 17.94 -7.39
CA PHE A 24 -18.62 16.52 -7.31
C PHE A 24 -17.19 16.30 -6.74
N TYR A 25 -16.24 17.19 -7.07
CA TYR A 25 -14.88 17.11 -6.58
C TYR A 25 -14.80 17.23 -5.04
N GLN A 26 -15.52 18.20 -4.47
CA GLN A 26 -15.56 18.38 -3.00
C GLN A 26 -16.16 17.16 -2.30
N CYS A 27 -17.20 16.54 -2.88
CA CYS A 27 -17.76 15.31 -2.36
C CYS A 27 -16.72 14.17 -2.37
N LEU A 28 -15.91 14.05 -3.42
CA LEU A 28 -14.83 13.04 -3.51
C LEU A 28 -13.74 13.30 -2.48
N VAL A 29 -13.30 14.55 -2.31
CA VAL A 29 -12.31 14.92 -1.30
C VAL A 29 -12.82 14.58 0.11
N HIS A 30 -14.07 14.94 0.40
CA HIS A 30 -14.71 14.60 1.68
C HIS A 30 -14.77 13.08 1.89
N ALA A 31 -15.17 12.31 0.89
CA ALA A 31 -15.17 10.85 0.96
C ALA A 31 -13.76 10.28 1.19
N ALA A 32 -12.73 10.84 0.55
CA ALA A 32 -11.35 10.44 0.75
C ALA A 32 -10.89 10.59 2.20
N HIS A 33 -11.30 11.65 2.89
CA HIS A 33 -10.96 11.88 4.29
C HIS A 33 -11.58 10.85 5.25
N GLN A 34 -12.68 10.20 4.86
CA GLN A 34 -13.32 9.18 5.71
C GLN A 34 -12.49 7.90 5.84
N PHE A 35 -11.58 7.61 4.90
CA PHE A 35 -10.70 6.43 4.96
C PHE A 35 -9.41 6.66 5.73
N LYS A 36 -9.11 7.88 6.12
CA LYS A 36 -7.88 8.31 6.77
C LYS A 36 -8.02 8.23 8.28
N ILE A 37 -7.10 7.51 8.94
CA ILE A 37 -7.09 7.32 10.39
C ILE A 37 -5.70 7.65 10.91
N GLU A 38 -5.64 8.26 12.09
CA GLU A 38 -4.45 8.40 12.89
C GLU A 38 -4.67 7.70 14.25
N GLU A 39 -3.75 6.82 14.60
CA GLU A 39 -3.75 6.10 15.87
C GLU A 39 -2.33 6.03 16.42
N ASN A 40 -2.12 6.53 17.66
CA ASN A 40 -0.81 6.53 18.33
C ASN A 40 0.33 7.21 17.53
N GLY A 41 0.01 8.25 16.76
CA GLY A 41 0.97 8.96 15.90
C GLY A 41 1.31 8.26 14.60
N GLU A 42 0.70 7.11 14.32
CA GLU A 42 0.82 6.40 13.04
C GLU A 42 -0.41 6.63 12.16
N HIS A 43 -0.20 6.67 10.86
CA HIS A 43 -1.24 6.99 9.89
C HIS A 43 -1.66 5.75 9.08
N TYR A 44 -2.98 5.52 8.96
CA TYR A 44 -3.55 4.35 8.30
C TYR A 44 -4.64 4.74 7.30
N ILE A 45 -4.77 3.96 6.24
CA ILE A 45 -5.91 4.00 5.32
C ILE A 45 -6.68 2.70 5.53
N ILE A 46 -7.95 2.79 5.93
CA ILE A 46 -8.78 1.61 6.12
C ILE A 46 -9.33 1.09 4.79
N ALA A 47 -9.44 -0.21 4.67
CA ALA A 47 -9.94 -0.86 3.46
C ALA A 47 -11.46 -0.69 3.27
N GLY A 48 -12.20 -0.35 4.31
CA GLY A 48 -13.63 -0.04 4.25
C GLY A 48 -14.33 -0.06 5.60
N TRP A 49 -15.25 0.89 5.80
CA TRP A 49 -16.08 0.99 6.98
C TRP A 49 -17.27 0.04 6.95
N PRO A 50 -17.71 -0.45 8.12
CA PRO A 50 -17.05 -0.47 9.43
C PRO A 50 -16.23 -1.75 9.65
N TRP A 51 -16.18 -2.65 8.67
CA TRP A 51 -15.75 -4.03 8.85
C TRP A 51 -14.26 -4.26 8.65
N PHE A 52 -13.63 -3.48 7.77
CA PHE A 52 -12.25 -3.69 7.39
C PHE A 52 -11.30 -2.76 8.14
N LYS A 53 -10.13 -3.29 8.46
CA LYS A 53 -9.02 -2.55 9.04
C LYS A 53 -8.06 -2.08 7.95
N CYS A 54 -6.92 -1.51 8.32
CA CYS A 54 -5.88 -1.19 7.36
C CYS A 54 -5.26 -2.48 6.82
N ARG A 55 -5.40 -2.72 5.53
CA ARG A 55 -4.75 -3.81 4.80
C ARG A 55 -3.69 -3.23 3.87
N ALA A 56 -2.51 -3.87 3.83
CA ALA A 56 -1.34 -3.33 3.13
C ALA A 56 -1.60 -3.04 1.64
N ARG A 57 -2.21 -3.99 0.91
CA ARG A 57 -2.56 -3.80 -0.51
C ARG A 57 -3.52 -2.64 -0.71
N ASP A 58 -4.63 -2.64 0.02
CA ASP A 58 -5.67 -1.61 -0.10
C ASP A 58 -5.10 -0.22 0.21
N MET A 59 -4.28 -0.11 1.26
CA MET A 59 -3.58 1.11 1.62
C MET A 59 -2.68 1.61 0.48
N LEU A 60 -1.81 0.76 -0.07
CA LEU A 60 -0.87 1.15 -1.12
C LEU A 60 -1.56 1.56 -2.42
N VAL A 61 -2.60 0.84 -2.83
CA VAL A 61 -3.35 1.13 -4.06
C VAL A 61 -4.16 2.41 -3.93
N ALA A 62 -4.78 2.65 -2.76
CA ALA A 62 -5.63 3.81 -2.53
C ALA A 62 -4.83 5.09 -2.18
N MET A 63 -3.66 4.95 -1.55
CA MET A 63 -2.88 6.06 -0.98
C MET A 63 -2.62 7.20 -1.97
N PRO A 64 -2.15 6.97 -3.22
CA PRO A 64 -1.91 8.08 -4.14
C PRO A 64 -3.17 8.88 -4.46
N GLY A 65 -4.30 8.21 -4.65
CA GLY A 65 -5.60 8.84 -4.89
C GLY A 65 -6.11 9.65 -3.70
N LEU A 66 -5.97 9.08 -2.51
CA LEU A 66 -6.45 9.69 -1.27
C LEU A 66 -5.55 10.81 -0.72
N THR A 67 -4.34 10.99 -1.25
CA THR A 67 -3.36 11.98 -0.76
C THR A 67 -2.80 12.85 -1.88
N LEU A 68 -1.99 12.28 -2.78
CA LEU A 68 -1.26 13.03 -3.80
C LEU A 68 -2.19 13.79 -4.75
N ASN A 69 -3.29 13.16 -5.16
CA ASN A 69 -4.24 13.76 -6.09
C ASN A 69 -5.08 14.91 -5.49
N ILE A 70 -5.06 15.05 -4.18
CA ILE A 70 -5.71 16.15 -3.45
C ILE A 70 -4.71 17.11 -2.80
N GLY A 71 -3.41 16.99 -3.15
CA GLY A 71 -2.35 17.90 -2.71
C GLY A 71 -1.78 17.63 -1.32
N GLU A 72 -2.11 16.50 -0.69
CA GLU A 72 -1.66 16.15 0.67
C GLU A 72 -0.35 15.33 0.66
N ASN A 73 0.69 15.87 0.03
CA ASN A 73 1.98 15.15 -0.13
C ASN A 73 2.63 14.76 1.20
N LYS A 74 2.55 15.61 2.22
CA LYS A 74 3.10 15.29 3.57
C LYS A 74 2.36 14.14 4.22
N LEU A 75 1.06 14.05 4.00
CA LEU A 75 0.26 12.94 4.54
C LEU A 75 0.59 11.62 3.81
N PHE A 76 0.84 11.66 2.50
CA PHE A 76 1.39 10.52 1.77
C PHE A 76 2.68 10.01 2.43
N GLU A 77 3.60 10.93 2.75
CA GLU A 77 4.87 10.58 3.38
C GLU A 77 4.68 9.90 4.75
N SER A 78 3.76 10.41 5.56
CA SER A 78 3.43 9.80 6.87
C SER A 78 2.85 8.39 6.72
N TYR A 79 1.96 8.17 5.75
CA TYR A 79 1.45 6.83 5.45
C TYR A 79 2.55 5.87 4.97
N MET A 80 3.43 6.35 4.09
CA MET A 80 4.56 5.55 3.60
C MET A 80 5.54 5.22 4.72
N GLU A 81 5.73 6.11 5.70
CA GLU A 81 6.57 5.84 6.87
C GLU A 81 5.97 4.73 7.74
N THR A 82 4.66 4.79 8.02
CA THR A 82 3.95 3.73 8.75
C THR A 82 4.03 2.39 7.99
N PHE A 83 3.82 2.40 6.67
CA PHE A 83 3.98 1.21 5.85
C PHE A 83 5.41 0.66 5.87
N ALA A 84 6.43 1.52 5.77
CA ALA A 84 7.83 1.11 5.77
C ALA A 84 8.24 0.43 7.09
N LYS A 85 7.69 0.88 8.23
CA LYS A 85 7.87 0.19 9.52
C LYS A 85 7.34 -1.24 9.46
N ALA A 86 6.08 -1.42 9.03
CA ALA A 86 5.48 -2.75 8.88
C ALA A 86 6.27 -3.65 7.92
N MET A 87 6.68 -3.11 6.78
CA MET A 87 7.40 -3.87 5.75
C MET A 87 8.77 -4.32 6.25
N ARG A 88 9.51 -3.45 6.95
CA ARG A 88 10.79 -3.80 7.57
C ARG A 88 10.65 -4.82 8.69
N ASP A 89 9.62 -4.71 9.51
CA ASP A 89 9.34 -5.70 10.55
C ASP A 89 9.06 -7.07 9.92
N PHE A 90 8.23 -7.12 8.88
CA PHE A 90 7.94 -8.35 8.13
C PHE A 90 9.20 -8.94 7.49
N MET A 91 9.98 -8.15 6.74
CA MET A 91 11.20 -8.62 6.06
C MET A 91 12.25 -9.16 7.04
N ASN A 92 12.26 -8.70 8.30
CA ASN A 92 13.18 -9.11 9.34
C ASN A 92 12.58 -10.12 10.33
N ASN A 93 11.41 -10.72 10.02
CA ASN A 93 10.70 -11.68 10.86
C ASN A 93 10.43 -11.15 12.28
N ARG A 94 10.13 -9.87 12.42
CA ARG A 94 9.77 -9.23 13.69
C ARG A 94 8.26 -9.17 13.86
N LYS A 95 7.80 -9.05 15.10
CA LYS A 95 6.42 -8.68 15.38
C LYS A 95 6.17 -7.28 14.81
N LEU A 96 5.06 -7.13 14.11
CA LEU A 96 4.69 -5.82 13.55
C LEU A 96 4.52 -4.78 14.67
N SER A 97 5.18 -3.65 14.52
CA SER A 97 5.10 -2.51 15.44
C SER A 97 3.89 -1.62 15.16
N VAL A 98 3.21 -1.82 14.04
CA VAL A 98 2.06 -1.04 13.59
C VAL A 98 0.90 -1.94 13.12
N ASN A 99 -0.32 -1.40 13.08
CA ASN A 99 -1.55 -2.15 12.82
C ASN A 99 -1.88 -2.25 11.32
N ILE A 100 -0.98 -2.81 10.52
CA ILE A 100 -1.21 -3.10 9.10
C ILE A 100 -1.36 -4.60 8.91
N TYR A 101 -2.50 -5.04 8.37
CA TYR A 101 -2.82 -6.44 8.11
C TYR A 101 -2.39 -6.85 6.69
N GLU A 102 -2.21 -8.15 6.48
CA GLU A 102 -1.91 -8.74 5.19
C GLU A 102 -0.62 -8.19 4.52
N ILE A 103 0.38 -7.80 5.33
CA ILE A 103 1.69 -7.33 4.86
C ILE A 103 2.47 -8.45 4.13
N ASP A 104 2.14 -9.71 4.42
CA ASP A 104 2.74 -10.93 3.88
C ASP A 104 2.21 -11.33 2.49
N LYS A 105 1.28 -10.57 1.92
CA LYS A 105 0.76 -10.88 0.57
C LYS A 105 1.83 -10.61 -0.50
N PRO A 106 1.95 -11.53 -1.49
CA PRO A 106 3.08 -11.50 -2.45
C PRO A 106 3.11 -10.25 -3.34
N ASP A 107 2.01 -9.59 -3.58
CA ASP A 107 1.94 -8.38 -4.38
C ASP A 107 2.21 -7.09 -3.59
N VAL A 108 2.23 -7.14 -2.26
CA VAL A 108 2.46 -5.96 -1.40
C VAL A 108 3.82 -5.28 -1.67
N PRO A 109 4.96 -6.00 -1.73
CA PRO A 109 6.24 -5.37 -2.07
C PRO A 109 6.25 -4.74 -3.46
N LEU A 110 5.49 -5.30 -4.40
CA LEU A 110 5.38 -4.79 -5.77
C LEU A 110 4.50 -3.53 -5.84
N TRP A 111 3.39 -3.52 -5.13
CA TRP A 111 2.54 -2.33 -4.97
C TRP A 111 3.25 -1.18 -4.26
N ALA A 112 4.14 -1.48 -3.31
CA ALA A 112 4.95 -0.45 -2.65
C ALA A 112 5.81 0.32 -3.66
N THR A 113 6.46 -0.38 -4.58
CA THR A 113 7.24 0.24 -5.67
C THR A 113 6.36 1.12 -6.56
N TRP A 114 5.20 0.62 -6.96
CA TRP A 114 4.24 1.40 -7.77
C TRP A 114 3.75 2.65 -7.01
N CYS A 115 3.45 2.53 -5.73
CA CYS A 115 3.00 3.64 -4.90
C CYS A 115 4.06 4.76 -4.82
N ILE A 116 5.33 4.41 -4.58
CA ILE A 116 6.47 5.33 -4.60
C ILE A 116 6.64 5.98 -5.99
N GLN A 117 6.42 5.22 -7.07
CA GLN A 117 6.45 5.73 -8.43
C GLN A 117 5.39 6.84 -8.68
N GLN A 118 4.22 6.76 -8.02
CA GLN A 118 3.23 7.84 -8.12
C GLN A 118 3.74 9.13 -7.44
N TYR A 119 4.39 9.01 -6.28
CA TYR A 119 5.02 10.16 -5.62
C TYR A 119 6.10 10.81 -6.49
N ALA A 120 6.91 10.02 -7.18
CA ALA A 120 7.96 10.52 -8.07
C ALA A 120 7.45 11.32 -9.28
N LYS A 121 6.15 11.32 -9.55
CA LYS A 121 5.55 12.20 -10.58
C LYS A 121 5.43 13.66 -10.10
N LEU A 122 5.52 13.90 -8.80
CA LEU A 122 5.35 15.20 -8.17
C LEU A 122 6.67 15.83 -7.72
N VAL A 123 7.71 15.02 -7.60
CA VAL A 123 9.05 15.44 -7.16
C VAL A 123 10.12 15.01 -8.16
N SER A 124 11.34 15.50 -8.01
CA SER A 124 12.44 15.02 -8.84
C SER A 124 12.81 13.57 -8.53
N GLY A 125 13.34 12.84 -9.53
CA GLY A 125 13.85 11.49 -9.32
C GLY A 125 14.91 11.42 -8.20
N LYS A 126 15.79 12.42 -8.15
CA LYS A 126 16.82 12.54 -7.10
C LYS A 126 16.21 12.66 -5.70
N GLU A 127 15.18 13.48 -5.55
CA GLU A 127 14.48 13.66 -4.27
C GLU A 127 13.72 12.39 -3.86
N CYS A 128 13.03 11.76 -4.80
CA CYS A 128 12.36 10.48 -4.56
C CYS A 128 13.35 9.39 -4.16
N TYR A 129 14.52 9.31 -4.83
CA TYR A 129 15.56 8.35 -4.48
C TYR A 129 16.16 8.62 -3.09
N ALA A 130 16.43 9.87 -2.77
CA ALA A 130 16.94 10.25 -1.44
C ALA A 130 15.99 9.81 -0.32
N LYS A 131 14.67 9.86 -0.57
CA LYS A 131 13.65 9.53 0.43
C LYS A 131 13.33 8.05 0.49
N TYR A 132 13.16 7.39 -0.65
CA TYR A 132 12.63 6.03 -0.74
C TYR A 132 13.59 5.01 -1.36
N GLY A 133 14.75 5.42 -1.84
CA GLY A 133 15.72 4.52 -2.50
C GLY A 133 16.17 3.38 -1.60
N THR A 134 16.41 3.66 -0.32
CA THR A 134 16.78 2.62 0.66
C THR A 134 15.67 1.58 0.81
N LEU A 135 14.42 2.00 0.99
CA LEU A 135 13.28 1.10 1.12
C LEU A 135 13.08 0.25 -0.15
N LEU A 136 13.19 0.86 -1.32
CA LEU A 136 13.09 0.15 -2.60
C LEU A 136 14.19 -0.92 -2.74
N ASN A 137 15.43 -0.57 -2.42
CA ASN A 137 16.55 -1.51 -2.46
C ASN A 137 16.38 -2.66 -1.45
N GLU A 138 15.89 -2.39 -0.25
CA GLU A 138 15.56 -3.40 0.77
C GLU A 138 14.49 -4.37 0.23
N ILE A 139 13.40 -3.86 -0.34
CA ILE A 139 12.30 -4.66 -0.92
C ILE A 139 12.82 -5.51 -2.10
N MET A 140 13.52 -4.90 -3.06
CA MET A 140 14.03 -5.61 -4.22
C MET A 140 15.02 -6.71 -3.83
N SER A 141 15.93 -6.41 -2.91
CA SER A 141 16.89 -7.40 -2.39
C SER A 141 16.20 -8.56 -1.66
N TYR A 142 15.13 -8.26 -0.91
CA TYR A 142 14.34 -9.27 -0.20
C TYR A 142 13.63 -10.23 -1.17
N VAL A 143 13.03 -9.69 -2.24
CA VAL A 143 12.34 -10.49 -3.27
C VAL A 143 13.34 -11.30 -4.10
N LEU A 144 14.42 -10.66 -4.57
CA LEU A 144 15.47 -11.32 -5.38
C LEU A 144 16.19 -12.43 -4.60
N ALA A 145 16.35 -12.28 -3.29
CA ALA A 145 16.95 -13.31 -2.43
C ALA A 145 16.00 -14.48 -2.13
N GLY A 146 14.78 -14.50 -2.67
CA GLY A 146 13.78 -15.55 -2.45
C GLY A 146 13.31 -15.67 -0.99
N LYS A 147 13.38 -14.58 -0.23
CA LYS A 147 13.02 -14.58 1.20
C LYS A 147 11.51 -14.45 1.45
N HIS A 148 10.74 -14.03 0.46
CA HIS A 148 9.30 -13.91 0.62
C HIS A 148 8.65 -15.30 0.64
N PRO A 149 7.74 -15.60 1.60
CA PRO A 149 7.19 -16.96 1.78
C PRO A 149 6.34 -17.46 0.61
N ASN A 150 5.78 -16.55 -0.19
CA ASN A 150 4.82 -16.90 -1.26
C ASN A 150 5.14 -16.20 -2.60
N LEU A 151 6.34 -15.63 -2.80
CA LEU A 151 6.76 -14.97 -4.03
C LEU A 151 8.20 -15.36 -4.36
N PHE A 152 8.42 -15.97 -5.51
CA PHE A 152 9.72 -16.50 -5.92
C PHE A 152 10.08 -15.99 -7.31
N VAL A 153 11.30 -15.53 -7.49
CA VAL A 153 11.84 -15.19 -8.81
C VAL A 153 12.43 -16.46 -9.43
N HIS A 154 11.96 -16.85 -10.60
CA HIS A 154 12.44 -18.01 -11.33
C HIS A 154 13.52 -17.62 -12.36
N ASP A 155 14.28 -18.60 -12.86
CA ASP A 155 15.39 -18.41 -13.82
C ASP A 155 14.96 -17.73 -15.12
N ASN A 156 13.68 -17.81 -15.49
CA ASN A 156 13.11 -17.10 -16.63
C ASN A 156 12.83 -15.60 -16.37
N GLY A 157 13.17 -15.10 -15.18
CA GLY A 157 12.97 -13.71 -14.76
C GLY A 157 11.56 -13.37 -14.30
N LEU A 158 10.63 -14.31 -14.35
CA LEU A 158 9.25 -14.12 -13.90
C LEU A 158 9.11 -14.43 -12.41
N VAL A 159 8.10 -13.83 -11.78
CA VAL A 159 7.72 -14.17 -10.41
C VAL A 159 6.62 -15.21 -10.39
N TYR A 160 6.84 -16.24 -9.60
CA TYR A 160 5.91 -17.32 -9.30
C TYR A 160 5.33 -17.12 -7.89
N SER A 161 4.04 -17.32 -7.74
CA SER A 161 3.37 -17.27 -6.44
C SER A 161 2.81 -18.62 -6.04
N SER A 162 3.13 -19.08 -4.83
CA SER A 162 2.61 -20.33 -4.27
C SER A 162 1.46 -20.04 -3.32
N GLY A 163 0.23 -20.33 -3.76
CA GLY A 163 -0.96 -20.00 -2.97
C GLY A 163 -2.09 -21.01 -3.09
N HIS A 164 -1.76 -22.28 -3.37
CA HIS A 164 -2.77 -23.31 -3.62
C HIS A 164 -3.86 -23.43 -2.54
N GLU A 165 -3.49 -23.25 -1.28
CA GLU A 165 -4.40 -23.37 -0.15
C GLU A 165 -4.68 -22.05 0.57
N LYS A 166 -4.15 -20.94 0.05
CA LYS A 166 -4.27 -19.61 0.69
C LYS A 166 -4.82 -18.58 -0.28
N ALA A 167 -5.72 -17.75 0.21
CA ALA A 167 -6.20 -16.58 -0.52
C ALA A 167 -5.14 -15.46 -0.47
N ILE A 168 -4.16 -15.51 -1.40
CA ILE A 168 -2.99 -14.63 -1.39
C ILE A 168 -3.10 -13.43 -2.34
N THR A 169 -4.11 -13.39 -3.21
CA THR A 169 -4.31 -12.29 -4.16
C THR A 169 -5.48 -11.39 -3.72
N TRP A 170 -5.81 -10.40 -4.52
CA TRP A 170 -6.99 -9.57 -4.34
C TRP A 170 -8.31 -10.37 -4.43
N MET A 171 -8.31 -11.50 -5.16
CA MET A 171 -9.40 -12.46 -5.19
C MET A 171 -9.30 -13.37 -3.95
N ASN A 172 -9.68 -12.83 -2.79
CA ASN A 172 -9.40 -13.44 -1.49
C ASN A 172 -10.63 -14.02 -0.77
N SER A 173 -11.75 -14.19 -1.46
CA SER A 173 -12.94 -14.85 -0.90
C SER A 173 -12.67 -16.32 -0.62
N THR A 174 -13.15 -16.80 0.55
CA THR A 174 -12.95 -18.17 1.01
C THR A 174 -14.26 -18.83 1.41
N ILE A 175 -14.32 -20.15 1.24
CA ILE A 175 -15.34 -21.02 1.83
C ILE A 175 -14.62 -22.07 2.67
N ASP A 176 -15.02 -22.24 3.92
CA ASP A 176 -14.40 -23.16 4.88
C ASP A 176 -12.86 -23.00 4.98
N GLY A 177 -12.39 -21.75 4.91
CA GLY A 177 -10.97 -21.39 4.97
C GLY A 177 -10.18 -21.64 3.68
N LYS A 178 -10.80 -22.17 2.63
CA LYS A 178 -10.16 -22.41 1.33
C LYS A 178 -10.55 -21.32 0.32
N PRO A 179 -9.62 -20.85 -0.52
CA PRO A 179 -9.93 -19.86 -1.54
C PRO A 179 -10.94 -20.41 -2.55
N ILE A 180 -11.97 -19.63 -2.86
CA ILE A 180 -12.94 -19.98 -3.92
C ILE A 180 -12.22 -20.03 -5.28
N VAL A 181 -11.30 -19.09 -5.49
CA VAL A 181 -10.46 -19.04 -6.69
C VAL A 181 -9.02 -19.19 -6.25
N PRO A 182 -8.48 -20.42 -6.20
CA PRO A 182 -7.07 -20.63 -5.91
C PRO A 182 -6.23 -20.05 -7.05
N ARG A 183 -5.38 -19.08 -6.71
CA ARG A 183 -4.49 -18.43 -7.67
C ARG A 183 -3.04 -18.73 -7.29
N SER A 184 -2.38 -19.47 -8.14
CA SER A 184 -1.00 -19.89 -7.96
C SER A 184 -0.30 -19.91 -9.31
N GLY A 185 1.00 -19.81 -9.33
CA GLY A 185 1.76 -19.82 -10.57
C GLY A 185 2.24 -18.45 -11.01
N TYR A 186 2.38 -18.26 -12.31
CA TYR A 186 2.78 -16.99 -12.93
C TYR A 186 1.55 -16.08 -13.11
N ILE A 187 1.19 -15.37 -12.05
CA ILE A 187 0.02 -14.48 -12.05
C ILE A 187 0.33 -13.22 -12.86
N VAL A 188 -0.55 -12.89 -13.81
CA VAL A 188 -0.32 -11.82 -14.81
C VAL A 188 -0.06 -10.47 -14.15
N GLU A 189 -0.92 -10.05 -13.22
CA GLU A 189 -0.75 -8.77 -12.55
C GLU A 189 0.50 -8.71 -11.67
N PHE A 190 0.92 -9.82 -11.05
CA PHE A 190 2.16 -9.85 -10.27
C PHE A 190 3.38 -9.68 -11.19
N ASN A 191 3.37 -10.33 -12.35
CA ASN A 191 4.46 -10.19 -13.30
C ASN A 191 4.50 -8.82 -13.96
N ALA A 192 3.35 -8.19 -14.21
CA ALA A 192 3.29 -6.82 -14.68
C ALA A 192 3.86 -5.82 -13.63
N LEU A 193 3.49 -5.98 -12.36
CA LEU A 193 4.02 -5.17 -11.26
C LEU A 193 5.51 -5.44 -11.03
N TRP A 194 5.96 -6.68 -11.15
CA TRP A 194 7.37 -7.07 -11.02
C TRP A 194 8.24 -6.43 -12.12
N TYR A 195 7.80 -6.53 -13.36
CA TYR A 195 8.47 -5.85 -14.47
C TYR A 195 8.57 -4.34 -14.24
N ASN A 196 7.46 -3.72 -13.84
CA ASN A 196 7.46 -2.30 -13.49
C ASN A 196 8.42 -2.00 -12.33
N ALA A 197 8.45 -2.84 -11.29
CA ALA A 197 9.31 -2.65 -10.13
C ALA A 197 10.80 -2.68 -10.51
N ILE A 198 11.22 -3.64 -11.35
CA ILE A 198 12.59 -3.73 -11.85
C ILE A 198 12.93 -2.47 -12.66
N CYS A 199 12.14 -2.16 -13.69
CA CYS A 199 12.40 -1.04 -14.57
C CYS A 199 12.45 0.30 -13.81
N TYR A 200 11.52 0.49 -12.89
CA TYR A 200 11.44 1.73 -12.12
C TYR A 200 12.62 1.87 -11.14
N THR A 201 12.95 0.80 -10.41
CA THR A 201 14.05 0.85 -9.43
C THR A 201 15.38 1.11 -10.12
N LEU A 202 15.66 0.47 -11.25
CA LEU A 202 16.85 0.71 -12.06
C LEU A 202 16.89 2.16 -12.59
N LYS A 203 15.78 2.66 -13.11
CA LYS A 203 15.68 4.05 -13.57
C LYS A 203 15.94 5.03 -12.44
N LEU A 204 15.35 4.80 -11.28
CA LEU A 204 15.49 5.69 -10.13
C LEU A 204 16.91 5.66 -9.53
N ALA A 205 17.57 4.50 -9.51
CA ALA A 205 18.95 4.37 -9.04
C ALA A 205 19.98 5.03 -9.99
N GLY A 206 19.62 5.22 -11.26
CA GLY A 206 20.45 5.91 -12.26
C GLY A 206 20.31 7.43 -12.27
N GLN A 207 19.52 8.03 -11.37
CA GLN A 207 19.37 9.49 -11.24
C GLN A 207 20.50 10.08 -10.40
#